data_816d917488bb945f9c720d61a5ed3250
#
_entry.id   816d917488bb945f9c720d61a5ed3250
#
_cell.length_a   1.000
_cell.length_b   1.000
_cell.length_c   1.000
_cell.angle_alpha   90.00
_cell.angle_beta   90.00
_cell.angle_gamma   90.00
#
_symmetry.space_group_name_H-M   'P 1'
#
loop_
_entity.id
_entity.type
_entity.pdbx_description
1 polymer ?
#
loop_
_entity_poly.entity_id
_entity_poly.type
_entity_poly.pdbx_seq_one_letter_code
_entity_poly.pdbx_strand_id
1 'polypeptide(L)'
;SFLNLSQTISESPDLNSKECRSWSWLFASPENANAEGVEEIIRSRLTKLLRRAFRRPVDPVTLDRFVKFTLDQRDAGATFENSMRSVIAVVLSMPDFLYFYGVSDSKNPADESAKNQIIRDFELASRLALFFWSSIPDDVLLDLAAEGKLSDPKVLSLQIDRMLNDHKSSRFCDNFPAQWLQLDRLITSVPDPKKFPYFYLVDGYRSS
;
A
#
# COMPACT_ATOMS: atom_id res chain seq x y z
N SER A 1 -18.21 -9.48 -0.50
CA SER A 1 -17.01 -10.20 -1.04
C SER A 1 -15.92 -9.16 -1.32
N PHE A 2 -14.64 -9.50 -1.08
CA PHE A 2 -13.51 -8.60 -1.39
C PHE A 2 -13.51 -8.17 -2.87
N LEU A 3 -13.93 -9.07 -3.77
CA LEU A 3 -14.02 -8.75 -5.19
C LEU A 3 -15.03 -7.63 -5.47
N ASN A 4 -16.19 -7.64 -4.82
CA ASN A 4 -17.17 -6.57 -5.01
C ASN A 4 -16.64 -5.23 -4.50
N LEU A 5 -15.94 -5.23 -3.35
CA LEU A 5 -15.32 -4.02 -2.82
C LEU A 5 -14.22 -3.49 -3.75
N SER A 6 -13.37 -4.37 -4.27
CA SER A 6 -12.29 -3.97 -5.19
C SER A 6 -12.84 -3.43 -6.52
N GLN A 7 -13.94 -3.98 -7.02
CA GLN A 7 -14.64 -3.44 -8.18
C GLN A 7 -15.20 -2.04 -7.88
N THR A 8 -15.92 -1.87 -6.76
CA THR A 8 -16.45 -0.56 -6.35
C THR A 8 -15.33 0.49 -6.25
N ILE A 9 -14.16 0.13 -5.71
CA ILE A 9 -13.02 1.04 -5.63
C ILE A 9 -12.47 1.36 -7.02
N SER A 10 -12.29 0.36 -7.88
CA SER A 10 -11.74 0.56 -9.22
C SER A 10 -12.67 1.34 -10.15
N GLU A 11 -13.99 1.29 -9.91
CA GLU A 11 -15.01 2.01 -10.66
C GLU A 11 -15.40 3.34 -10.01
N SER A 12 -14.79 3.68 -8.85
CA SER A 12 -15.10 4.93 -8.16
C SER A 12 -14.91 6.14 -9.08
N PRO A 13 -15.86 7.10 -9.10
CA PRO A 13 -15.71 8.36 -9.83
C PRO A 13 -14.54 9.21 -9.30
N ASP A 14 -14.09 9.00 -8.07
CA ASP A 14 -12.93 9.68 -7.48
C ASP A 14 -11.60 9.19 -8.08
N LEU A 15 -11.59 8.01 -8.71
CA LEU A 15 -10.44 7.52 -9.47
C LEU A 15 -10.44 8.16 -10.87
N ASN A 16 -10.14 9.46 -10.93
CA ASN A 16 -10.13 10.27 -12.14
C ASN A 16 -8.85 11.13 -12.23
N SER A 17 -8.70 11.82 -13.38
CA SER A 17 -7.52 12.63 -13.67
C SER A 17 -7.35 13.86 -12.77
N LYS A 18 -8.38 14.32 -12.08
CA LYS A 18 -8.36 15.51 -11.22
C LYS A 18 -7.86 15.15 -9.81
N GLU A 19 -8.34 14.02 -9.28
CA GLU A 19 -8.07 13.60 -7.90
C GLU A 19 -6.85 12.69 -7.80
N CYS A 20 -6.60 11.85 -8.81
CA CYS A 20 -5.52 10.88 -8.80
C CYS A 20 -4.28 11.39 -9.55
N ARG A 21 -3.22 11.75 -8.81
CA ARG A 21 -1.93 12.21 -9.40
C ARG A 21 -1.31 11.18 -10.35
N SER A 22 -1.55 9.90 -10.12
CA SER A 22 -1.03 8.81 -10.94
C SER A 22 -1.92 8.44 -12.09
N TRP A 23 -3.05 9.13 -12.28
CA TRP A 23 -4.05 8.75 -13.27
C TRP A 23 -3.48 8.75 -14.70
N SER A 24 -2.86 9.84 -15.11
CA SER A 24 -2.31 9.97 -16.46
C SER A 24 -1.25 8.90 -16.75
N TRP A 25 -0.38 8.64 -15.78
CA TRP A 25 0.64 7.62 -15.93
C TRP A 25 0.04 6.20 -16.06
N LEU A 26 -1.03 5.89 -15.33
CA LEU A 26 -1.58 4.54 -15.28
C LEU A 26 -2.63 4.30 -16.38
N PHE A 27 -3.51 5.29 -16.62
CA PHE A 27 -4.71 5.12 -17.44
C PHE A 27 -4.67 5.82 -18.80
N ALA A 28 -3.74 6.78 -19.03
CA ALA A 28 -3.70 7.47 -20.32
C ALA A 28 -3.51 6.47 -21.47
N SER A 29 -4.38 6.55 -22.48
CA SER A 29 -4.29 5.69 -23.66
C SER A 29 -3.01 5.98 -24.44
N PRO A 30 -2.28 4.96 -24.90
CA PRO A 30 -1.14 5.13 -25.80
C PRO A 30 -1.62 5.39 -27.23
N GLU A 31 -2.00 6.62 -27.54
CA GLU A 31 -2.69 6.99 -28.78
C GLU A 31 -1.91 6.74 -30.07
N ASN A 32 -0.56 6.65 -29.99
CA ASN A 32 0.30 6.54 -31.17
C ASN A 32 1.17 5.27 -31.20
N ALA A 33 0.89 4.28 -30.36
CA ALA A 33 1.67 3.05 -30.29
C ALA A 33 1.07 1.96 -31.20
N ASN A 34 1.93 1.24 -31.93
CA ASN A 34 1.55 -0.02 -32.56
C ASN A 34 1.25 -1.11 -31.52
N ALA A 35 0.77 -2.26 -31.93
CA ALA A 35 0.38 -3.34 -30.99
C ALA A 35 1.52 -3.74 -30.02
N GLU A 36 2.75 -3.88 -30.51
CA GLU A 36 3.93 -4.21 -29.72
C GLU A 36 4.25 -3.10 -28.71
N GLY A 37 4.19 -1.84 -29.13
CA GLY A 37 4.40 -0.68 -28.26
C GLY A 37 3.35 -0.57 -27.17
N VAL A 38 2.12 -0.94 -27.46
CA VAL A 38 1.03 -1.00 -26.46
C VAL A 38 1.31 -2.06 -25.40
N GLU A 39 1.74 -3.27 -25.80
CA GLU A 39 2.11 -4.33 -24.85
C GLU A 39 3.27 -3.89 -23.96
N GLU A 40 4.30 -3.25 -24.51
CA GLU A 40 5.44 -2.77 -23.73
C GLU A 40 5.04 -1.70 -22.72
N ILE A 41 4.15 -0.78 -23.10
CA ILE A 41 3.59 0.23 -22.20
C ILE A 41 2.78 -0.43 -21.07
N ILE A 42 1.92 -1.39 -21.39
CA ILE A 42 1.16 -2.16 -20.41
C ILE A 42 2.13 -2.85 -19.45
N ARG A 43 3.12 -3.56 -19.95
CA ARG A 43 4.13 -4.27 -19.17
C ARG A 43 4.89 -3.34 -18.23
N SER A 44 5.35 -2.21 -18.72
CA SER A 44 6.06 -1.20 -17.92
C SER A 44 5.17 -0.64 -16.80
N ARG A 45 3.91 -0.30 -17.10
CA ARG A 45 2.96 0.23 -16.11
C ARG A 45 2.59 -0.82 -15.06
N LEU A 46 2.34 -2.05 -15.50
CA LEU A 46 2.00 -3.15 -14.60
C LEU A 46 3.18 -3.54 -13.70
N THR A 47 4.39 -3.54 -14.21
CA THR A 47 5.59 -3.79 -13.39
C THR A 47 5.65 -2.82 -12.19
N LYS A 48 5.46 -1.54 -12.43
CA LYS A 48 5.47 -0.53 -11.36
C LYS A 48 4.26 -0.64 -10.43
N LEU A 49 3.06 -0.85 -10.98
CA LEU A 49 1.85 -1.01 -10.20
C LEU A 49 1.93 -2.22 -9.26
N LEU A 50 2.27 -3.38 -9.82
CA LEU A 50 2.33 -4.64 -9.07
C LEU A 50 3.45 -4.63 -8.04
N ARG A 51 4.63 -4.08 -8.37
CA ARG A 51 5.74 -3.93 -7.42
C ARG A 51 5.32 -3.13 -6.18
N ARG A 52 4.60 -2.02 -6.38
CA ARG A 52 4.07 -1.21 -5.28
C ARG A 52 2.96 -1.90 -4.52
N ALA A 53 2.01 -2.51 -5.24
CA ALA A 53 0.87 -3.18 -4.64
C ALA A 53 1.28 -4.40 -3.79
N PHE A 54 2.18 -5.23 -4.31
CA PHE A 54 2.68 -6.43 -3.61
C PHE A 54 3.88 -6.14 -2.71
N ARG A 55 4.40 -4.90 -2.75
CA ARG A 55 5.52 -4.43 -1.90
C ARG A 55 6.79 -5.28 -2.07
N ARG A 56 6.95 -5.94 -3.22
CA ARG A 56 8.06 -6.83 -3.57
C ARG A 56 8.20 -6.93 -5.09
N PRO A 57 9.35 -7.40 -5.60
CA PRO A 57 9.48 -7.72 -7.02
C PRO A 57 8.41 -8.72 -7.43
N VAL A 58 7.88 -8.54 -8.63
CA VAL A 58 6.90 -9.44 -9.22
C VAL A 58 7.62 -10.42 -10.12
N ASP A 59 7.30 -11.69 -9.98
CA ASP A 59 7.87 -12.70 -10.86
C ASP A 59 7.36 -12.53 -12.31
N PRO A 60 8.20 -12.85 -13.31
CA PRO A 60 7.86 -12.67 -14.72
C PRO A 60 6.57 -13.39 -15.13
N VAL A 61 6.31 -14.57 -14.58
CA VAL A 61 5.11 -15.38 -14.92
C VAL A 61 3.85 -14.67 -14.46
N THR A 62 3.86 -14.12 -13.26
CA THR A 62 2.73 -13.34 -12.73
C THR A 62 2.54 -12.05 -13.55
N LEU A 63 3.61 -11.35 -13.88
CA LEU A 63 3.54 -10.16 -14.73
C LEU A 63 2.93 -10.49 -16.10
N ASP A 64 3.40 -11.55 -16.75
CA ASP A 64 2.90 -11.99 -18.06
C ASP A 64 1.40 -12.32 -18.03
N ARG A 65 0.92 -12.94 -16.94
CA ARG A 65 -0.52 -13.20 -16.75
C ARG A 65 -1.33 -11.90 -16.72
N PHE A 66 -0.86 -10.88 -16.02
CA PHE A 66 -1.54 -9.60 -15.96
C PHE A 66 -1.49 -8.84 -17.29
N VAL A 67 -0.35 -8.89 -18.00
CA VAL A 67 -0.22 -8.32 -19.35
C VAL A 67 -1.22 -8.99 -20.29
N LYS A 68 -1.24 -10.32 -20.32
CA LYS A 68 -2.17 -11.08 -21.14
C LYS A 68 -3.62 -10.76 -20.79
N PHE A 69 -3.98 -10.75 -19.50
CA PHE A 69 -5.32 -10.39 -19.05
C PHE A 69 -5.74 -9.01 -19.57
N THR A 70 -4.83 -8.01 -19.53
CA THR A 70 -5.11 -6.66 -20.02
C THR A 70 -5.32 -6.64 -21.53
N LEU A 71 -4.53 -7.40 -22.29
CA LEU A 71 -4.66 -7.51 -23.75
C LEU A 71 -5.96 -8.22 -24.13
N ASP A 72 -6.29 -9.34 -23.47
CA ASP A 72 -7.53 -10.08 -23.70
C ASP A 72 -8.78 -9.19 -23.47
N GLN A 73 -8.76 -8.32 -22.44
CA GLN A 73 -9.84 -7.35 -22.21
C GLN A 73 -9.96 -6.32 -23.34
N ARG A 74 -8.84 -5.85 -23.89
CA ARG A 74 -8.84 -4.93 -25.01
C ARG A 74 -9.32 -5.58 -26.30
N ASP A 75 -8.92 -6.80 -26.55
CA ASP A 75 -9.37 -7.58 -27.73
C ASP A 75 -10.87 -7.86 -27.64
N ALA A 76 -11.43 -7.95 -26.44
CA ALA A 76 -12.86 -8.01 -26.20
C ALA A 76 -13.58 -6.65 -26.35
N GLY A 77 -12.88 -5.58 -26.73
CA GLY A 77 -13.45 -4.26 -27.01
C GLY A 77 -13.43 -3.28 -25.84
N ALA A 78 -12.79 -3.62 -24.71
CA ALA A 78 -12.66 -2.68 -23.61
C ALA A 78 -11.68 -1.54 -23.94
N THR A 79 -11.96 -0.34 -23.43
CA THR A 79 -11.04 0.79 -23.53
C THR A 79 -9.76 0.49 -22.72
N PHE A 80 -8.66 1.18 -23.04
CA PHE A 80 -7.41 1.04 -22.28
C PHE A 80 -7.63 1.31 -20.77
N GLU A 81 -8.35 2.38 -20.46
CA GLU A 81 -8.68 2.73 -19.08
C GLU A 81 -9.47 1.61 -18.38
N ASN A 82 -10.52 1.09 -19.01
CA ASN A 82 -11.34 0.02 -18.42
C ASN A 82 -10.55 -1.27 -18.21
N SER A 83 -9.65 -1.63 -19.13
CA SER A 83 -8.77 -2.78 -18.98
C SER A 83 -7.84 -2.61 -17.77
N MET A 84 -7.27 -1.42 -17.58
CA MET A 84 -6.42 -1.11 -16.42
C MET A 84 -7.22 -1.06 -15.10
N ARG A 85 -8.45 -0.56 -15.12
CA ARG A 85 -9.37 -0.60 -13.96
C ARG A 85 -9.69 -2.04 -13.55
N SER A 86 -9.93 -2.92 -14.50
CA SER A 86 -10.13 -4.36 -14.24
C SER A 86 -8.92 -5.00 -13.59
N VAL A 87 -7.71 -4.65 -14.03
CA VAL A 87 -6.46 -5.10 -13.37
C VAL A 87 -6.40 -4.64 -11.92
N ILE A 88 -6.71 -3.35 -11.66
CA ILE A 88 -6.71 -2.82 -10.28
C ILE A 88 -7.69 -3.61 -9.41
N ALA A 89 -8.89 -3.89 -9.90
CA ALA A 89 -9.89 -4.68 -9.16
C ALA A 89 -9.34 -6.06 -8.78
N VAL A 90 -8.68 -6.73 -9.73
CA VAL A 90 -8.04 -8.03 -9.48
C VAL A 90 -6.92 -7.89 -8.45
N VAL A 91 -6.00 -6.95 -8.63
CA VAL A 91 -4.87 -6.72 -7.72
C VAL A 91 -5.35 -6.45 -6.29
N LEU A 92 -6.34 -5.57 -6.10
CA LEU A 92 -6.90 -5.25 -4.78
C LEU A 92 -7.57 -6.44 -4.08
N SER A 93 -8.01 -7.45 -4.83
CA SER A 93 -8.61 -8.68 -4.29
C SER A 93 -7.60 -9.79 -4.02
N MET A 94 -6.35 -9.64 -4.46
CA MET A 94 -5.34 -10.68 -4.31
C MET A 94 -4.81 -10.77 -2.88
N PRO A 95 -4.52 -11.99 -2.39
CA PRO A 95 -3.87 -12.19 -1.10
C PRO A 95 -2.54 -11.43 -0.98
N ASP A 96 -1.75 -11.34 -2.05
CA ASP A 96 -0.47 -10.61 -2.10
C ASP A 96 -0.61 -9.10 -1.78
N PHE A 97 -1.76 -8.52 -2.09
CA PHE A 97 -2.08 -7.15 -1.71
C PHE A 97 -2.63 -7.06 -0.28
N LEU A 98 -3.56 -7.95 0.08
CA LEU A 98 -4.32 -7.89 1.33
C LEU A 98 -3.49 -8.29 2.56
N TYR A 99 -2.59 -9.26 2.40
CA TYR A 99 -1.83 -9.81 3.50
C TYR A 99 -0.35 -9.41 3.46
N PHE A 100 0.21 -9.22 4.65
CA PHE A 100 1.65 -9.16 4.83
C PHE A 100 2.14 -10.58 5.05
N TYR A 101 2.79 -11.14 4.03
CA TYR A 101 3.52 -12.37 4.22
C TYR A 101 4.86 -12.02 4.89
N GLY A 102 4.95 -12.25 6.20
CA GLY A 102 6.24 -12.30 6.85
C GLY A 102 7.08 -13.43 6.25
N VAL A 103 8.40 -13.29 6.27
CA VAL A 103 9.26 -14.45 6.10
C VAL A 103 8.83 -15.41 7.20
N SER A 104 8.05 -16.41 6.83
CA SER A 104 7.72 -17.52 7.71
C SER A 104 9.05 -17.96 8.32
N ASP A 105 9.13 -17.97 9.65
CA ASP A 105 10.25 -18.46 10.39
C ASP A 105 10.92 -19.63 9.66
N SER A 106 11.89 -19.33 8.80
CA SER A 106 12.89 -20.32 8.52
C SER A 106 13.53 -20.51 9.88
N LYS A 107 13.19 -21.60 10.54
CA LYS A 107 13.69 -22.00 11.88
C LYS A 107 15.21 -22.10 11.92
N ASN A 108 15.87 -21.58 10.90
CA ASN A 108 17.31 -21.56 10.74
C ASN A 108 17.79 -20.10 10.61
N PRO A 109 18.15 -19.43 11.74
CA PRO A 109 18.75 -18.10 11.70
C PRO A 109 20.06 -18.05 10.90
N ALA A 110 20.61 -19.23 10.55
CA ALA A 110 21.87 -19.39 9.85
C ALA A 110 21.75 -19.38 8.32
N ASP A 111 20.56 -19.30 7.74
CA ASP A 111 20.41 -19.15 6.29
C ASP A 111 20.51 -17.67 5.88
N GLU A 112 21.73 -17.14 6.01
CA GLU A 112 22.12 -15.77 5.61
C GLU A 112 22.29 -15.62 4.09
N SER A 113 21.50 -16.31 3.28
CA SER A 113 21.58 -16.11 1.84
C SER A 113 21.17 -14.68 1.50
N ALA A 114 21.85 -14.06 0.53
CA ALA A 114 21.52 -12.72 0.03
C ALA A 114 20.03 -12.60 -0.37
N LYS A 115 19.42 -13.69 -0.82
CA LYS A 115 18.01 -13.77 -1.15
C LYS A 115 17.11 -13.58 0.08
N ASN A 116 17.47 -14.19 1.21
CA ASN A 116 16.72 -14.04 2.46
C ASN A 116 16.84 -12.62 3.02
N GLN A 117 18.01 -11.98 2.85
CA GLN A 117 18.23 -10.60 3.23
C GLN A 117 17.33 -9.66 2.44
N ILE A 118 17.26 -9.81 1.13
CA ILE A 118 16.39 -9.02 0.25
C ILE A 118 14.91 -9.18 0.66
N ILE A 119 14.46 -10.39 0.96
CA ILE A 119 13.10 -10.63 1.41
C ILE A 119 12.82 -9.90 2.73
N ARG A 120 13.74 -9.96 3.70
CA ARG A 120 13.63 -9.24 4.98
C ARG A 120 13.59 -7.73 4.78
N ASP A 121 14.36 -7.19 3.85
CA ASP A 121 14.40 -5.76 3.55
C ASP A 121 13.07 -5.28 2.92
N PHE A 122 12.42 -6.07 2.07
CA PHE A 122 11.07 -5.75 1.57
C PHE A 122 10.02 -5.77 2.69
N GLU A 123 10.14 -6.71 3.61
CA GLU A 123 9.28 -6.75 4.79
C GLU A 123 9.52 -5.53 5.69
N LEU A 124 10.79 -5.17 5.93
CA LEU A 124 11.16 -3.99 6.68
C LEU A 124 10.63 -2.71 6.03
N ALA A 125 10.79 -2.55 4.70
CA ALA A 125 10.23 -1.43 3.94
C ALA A 125 8.71 -1.30 4.14
N SER A 126 8.01 -2.43 4.10
CA SER A 126 6.56 -2.47 4.29
C SER A 126 6.15 -2.06 5.71
N ARG A 127 6.84 -2.57 6.72
CA ARG A 127 6.60 -2.24 8.14
C ARG A 127 6.87 -0.77 8.43
N LEU A 128 7.98 -0.21 7.92
CA LEU A 128 8.31 1.21 8.06
C LEU A 128 7.23 2.10 7.44
N ALA A 129 6.82 1.80 6.21
CA ALA A 129 5.82 2.59 5.50
C ALA A 129 4.45 2.55 6.19
N LEU A 130 4.04 1.39 6.71
CA LEU A 130 2.82 1.28 7.50
C LEU A 130 2.91 2.05 8.80
N PHE A 131 4.02 1.93 9.51
CA PHE A 131 4.20 2.55 10.80
C PHE A 131 4.23 4.08 10.70
N PHE A 132 5.10 4.63 9.82
CA PHE A 132 5.27 6.08 9.72
C PHE A 132 4.26 6.78 8.82
N TRP A 133 3.76 6.10 7.79
CA TRP A 133 2.92 6.73 6.76
C TRP A 133 1.51 6.17 6.67
N SER A 134 1.21 5.09 7.39
CA SER A 134 -0.04 4.32 7.22
C SER A 134 -0.33 4.06 5.73
N SER A 135 0.69 3.69 4.98
CA SER A 135 0.67 3.57 3.53
C SER A 135 1.63 2.49 3.02
N ILE A 136 1.62 2.26 1.70
CA ILE A 136 2.59 1.39 1.03
C ILE A 136 3.96 2.06 0.93
N PRO A 137 5.07 1.29 0.83
CA PRO A 137 6.41 1.82 0.61
C PRO A 137 6.49 2.62 -0.69
N ASP A 138 7.34 3.65 -0.68
CA ASP A 138 7.71 4.37 -1.90
C ASP A 138 8.83 3.64 -2.68
N ASP A 139 9.13 4.14 -3.88
CA ASP A 139 10.13 3.51 -4.74
C ASP A 139 11.52 3.51 -4.09
N VAL A 140 11.86 4.55 -3.30
CA VAL A 140 13.17 4.64 -2.61
C VAL A 140 13.35 3.49 -1.61
N LEU A 141 12.32 3.22 -0.80
CA LEU A 141 12.36 2.08 0.14
C LEU A 141 12.41 0.74 -0.59
N LEU A 142 11.64 0.60 -1.68
CA LEU A 142 11.63 -0.62 -2.47
C LEU A 142 12.96 -0.85 -3.22
N ASP A 143 13.63 0.21 -3.68
CA ASP A 143 14.92 0.11 -4.35
C ASP A 143 16.02 -0.30 -3.36
N LEU A 144 16.07 0.33 -2.19
CA LEU A 144 16.99 -0.05 -1.11
C LEU A 144 16.78 -1.49 -0.64
N ALA A 145 15.52 -1.92 -0.56
CA ALA A 145 15.19 -3.30 -0.23
C ALA A 145 15.65 -4.28 -1.32
N ALA A 146 15.48 -3.93 -2.60
CA ALA A 146 15.94 -4.75 -3.73
C ALA A 146 17.48 -4.90 -3.76
N GLU A 147 18.19 -3.88 -3.29
CA GLU A 147 19.65 -3.91 -3.15
C GLU A 147 20.14 -4.62 -1.87
N GLY A 148 19.23 -5.03 -0.97
CA GLY A 148 19.56 -5.65 0.33
C GLY A 148 20.27 -4.68 1.28
N LYS A 149 20.07 -3.37 1.12
CA LYS A 149 20.77 -2.32 1.87
C LYS A 149 19.92 -1.68 2.97
N LEU A 150 18.61 -1.93 2.98
CA LEU A 150 17.70 -1.21 3.87
C LEU A 150 17.93 -1.51 5.35
N SER A 151 18.38 -2.71 5.68
CA SER A 151 18.71 -3.12 7.06
C SER A 151 20.09 -2.67 7.53
N ASP A 152 20.92 -2.02 6.67
CA ASP A 152 22.12 -1.35 7.17
C ASP A 152 21.72 -0.24 8.15
N PRO A 153 22.29 -0.21 9.38
CA PRO A 153 21.86 0.75 10.41
C PRO A 153 22.00 2.22 9.99
N LYS A 154 22.99 2.56 9.17
CA LYS A 154 23.18 3.93 8.67
C LYS A 154 22.13 4.28 7.64
N VAL A 155 21.88 3.38 6.69
CA VAL A 155 20.85 3.57 5.67
C VAL A 155 19.48 3.65 6.32
N LEU A 156 19.18 2.75 7.25
CA LEU A 156 17.92 2.71 7.99
C LEU A 156 17.66 4.02 8.73
N SER A 157 18.65 4.54 9.47
CA SER A 157 18.53 5.83 10.18
C SER A 157 18.20 6.95 9.21
N LEU A 158 18.92 7.06 8.09
CA LEU A 158 18.65 8.08 7.08
C LEU A 158 17.24 7.98 6.49
N GLN A 159 16.74 6.75 6.27
CA GLN A 159 15.39 6.57 5.76
C GLN A 159 14.33 6.93 6.82
N ILE A 160 14.54 6.59 8.07
CA ILE A 160 13.64 6.99 9.16
C ILE A 160 13.58 8.52 9.27
N ASP A 161 14.72 9.21 9.24
CA ASP A 161 14.75 10.67 9.27
C ASP A 161 14.02 11.27 8.06
N ARG A 162 14.23 10.73 6.86
CA ARG A 162 13.49 11.13 5.66
C ARG A 162 11.99 10.94 5.82
N MET A 163 11.58 9.79 6.35
CA MET A 163 10.17 9.45 6.52
C MET A 163 9.47 10.32 7.56
N LEU A 164 10.16 10.68 8.64
CA LEU A 164 9.64 11.59 9.66
C LEU A 164 9.48 13.02 9.14
N ASN A 165 10.35 13.45 8.22
CA ASN A 165 10.29 14.77 7.59
C ASN A 165 9.30 14.83 6.40
N ASP A 166 8.72 13.71 5.96
CA ASP A 166 7.68 13.67 4.93
C ASP A 166 6.31 14.08 5.51
N HIS A 167 5.50 14.81 4.72
CA HIS A 167 4.15 15.23 5.13
C HIS A 167 3.24 14.05 5.54
N LYS A 168 3.49 12.84 5.04
CA LYS A 168 2.74 11.64 5.42
C LYS A 168 2.95 11.22 6.87
N SER A 169 4.02 11.71 7.52
CA SER A 169 4.31 11.40 8.92
C SER A 169 3.25 11.96 9.89
N SER A 170 2.45 12.94 9.47
CA SER A 170 1.29 13.39 10.24
C SER A 170 0.38 12.23 10.64
N ARG A 171 0.24 11.22 9.77
CA ARG A 171 -0.56 10.01 10.06
C ARG A 171 -0.02 9.20 11.23
N PHE A 172 1.31 9.18 11.41
CA PHE A 172 1.92 8.57 12.58
C PHE A 172 1.52 9.30 13.86
N CYS A 173 1.56 10.64 13.84
CA CYS A 173 1.17 11.46 14.98
C CYS A 173 -0.31 11.30 15.35
N ASP A 174 -1.15 11.10 14.35
CA ASP A 174 -2.59 10.91 14.57
C ASP A 174 -2.92 9.51 15.09
N ASN A 175 -2.31 8.47 14.49
CA ASN A 175 -2.69 7.08 14.74
C ASN A 175 -1.96 6.45 15.93
N PHE A 176 -0.64 6.62 16.02
CA PHE A 176 0.16 5.92 17.02
C PHE A 176 -0.16 6.34 18.46
N PRO A 177 -0.21 7.65 18.81
CA PRO A 177 -0.56 8.07 20.16
C PRO A 177 -1.98 7.66 20.55
N ALA A 178 -2.93 7.76 19.61
CA ALA A 178 -4.32 7.38 19.84
C ALA A 178 -4.44 5.89 20.20
N GLN A 179 -3.75 5.04 19.46
CA GLN A 179 -3.75 3.59 19.72
C GLN A 179 -2.93 3.23 20.96
N TRP A 180 -1.74 3.78 21.13
CA TRP A 180 -0.86 3.48 22.25
C TRP A 180 -1.45 3.91 23.58
N LEU A 181 -2.01 5.12 23.65
CA LEU A 181 -2.65 5.66 24.85
C LEU A 181 -4.12 5.22 24.98
N GLN A 182 -4.65 4.47 24.02
CA GLN A 182 -6.05 4.02 23.96
C GLN A 182 -7.04 5.19 24.16
N LEU A 183 -6.79 6.31 23.48
CA LEU A 183 -7.56 7.54 23.65
C LEU A 183 -9.07 7.34 23.37
N ASP A 184 -9.42 6.44 22.49
CA ASP A 184 -10.83 6.07 22.22
C ASP A 184 -11.55 5.58 23.46
N ARG A 185 -10.83 4.94 24.40
CA ARG A 185 -11.41 4.51 25.68
C ARG A 185 -11.72 5.68 26.60
N LEU A 186 -10.99 6.78 26.52
CA LEU A 186 -11.30 7.98 27.30
C LEU A 186 -12.65 8.59 26.89
N ILE A 187 -12.94 8.58 25.57
CA ILE A 187 -14.18 9.12 25.03
C ILE A 187 -15.37 8.21 25.35
N THR A 188 -15.15 6.90 25.36
CA THR A 188 -16.21 5.89 25.57
C THR A 188 -16.35 5.47 27.04
N SER A 189 -15.37 5.76 27.91
CA SER A 189 -15.43 5.40 29.33
C SER A 189 -16.36 6.32 30.09
N VAL A 190 -17.36 5.73 30.70
CA VAL A 190 -18.27 6.44 31.66
C VAL A 190 -17.70 6.22 33.05
N PRO A 191 -17.20 7.26 33.74
CA PRO A 191 -16.72 7.13 35.12
C PRO A 191 -17.81 6.61 36.07
N ASP A 192 -17.41 5.78 37.00
CA ASP A 192 -18.33 5.24 38.01
C ASP A 192 -18.91 6.40 38.87
N PRO A 193 -20.25 6.65 38.82
CA PRO A 193 -20.87 7.75 39.56
C PRO A 193 -20.64 7.70 41.10
N LYS A 194 -20.43 6.52 41.65
CA LYS A 194 -20.15 6.35 43.07
C LYS A 194 -18.72 6.75 43.45
N LYS A 195 -17.77 6.52 42.54
CA LYS A 195 -16.37 6.87 42.76
C LYS A 195 -16.04 8.33 42.35
N PHE A 196 -16.74 8.85 41.34
CA PHE A 196 -16.52 10.17 40.77
C PHE A 196 -17.80 11.00 40.70
N PRO A 197 -18.47 11.29 41.83
CA PRO A 197 -19.77 11.98 41.85
C PRO A 197 -19.67 13.40 41.25
N TYR A 198 -18.56 14.09 41.42
CA TYR A 198 -18.36 15.44 40.91
C TYR A 198 -18.26 15.51 39.41
N PHE A 199 -17.90 14.44 38.72
CA PHE A 199 -17.85 14.38 37.28
C PHE A 199 -19.19 14.70 36.60
N TYR A 200 -20.29 14.30 37.26
CA TYR A 200 -21.66 14.48 36.79
C TYR A 200 -22.32 15.80 37.25
N LEU A 201 -21.68 16.51 38.17
CA LEU A 201 -22.20 17.77 38.70
C LEU A 201 -21.72 19.00 37.89
N VAL A 202 -20.73 18.84 37.01
CA VAL A 202 -20.26 19.92 36.14
C VAL A 202 -21.17 19.99 34.94
N ASP A 203 -22.17 20.89 34.98
CA ASP A 203 -23.13 21.19 33.90
C ASP A 203 -22.44 21.81 32.69
N GLY A 204 -21.65 21.10 31.99
CA GLY A 204 -20.96 21.64 30.79
C GLY A 204 -20.65 20.60 29.72
N TYR A 205 -20.74 19.32 30.05
CA TYR A 205 -20.38 18.24 29.14
C TYR A 205 -21.57 17.50 28.50
N ARG A 206 -22.75 18.12 28.49
CA ARG A 206 -23.98 17.51 27.98
C ARG A 206 -24.54 18.20 26.74
N SER A 207 -23.74 18.64 25.80
CA SER A 207 -24.28 18.99 24.48
C SER A 207 -23.15 19.26 23.48
N SER A 208 -22.75 18.26 22.75
CA SER A 208 -22.35 18.38 21.33
C SER A 208 -22.28 16.98 20.74
#